data_e3529356e9b7e4aa8d02b9f2a1f60318
#
_entry.id   e3529356e9b7e4aa8d02b9f2a1f60318
#
_cell.length_a   1.000
_cell.length_b   1.000
_cell.length_c   1.000
_cell.angle_alpha   90.00
_cell.angle_beta   90.00
_cell.angle_gamma   90.00
#
_symmetry.space_group_name_H-M   'P 1'
#
loop_
_entity.id
_entity.type
_entity.pdbx_description
1 polymer ?
#
loop_
_entity_poly.entity_id
_entity_poly.type
_entity_poly.pdbx_seq_one_letter_code
_entity_poly.pdbx_strand_id
1 'polypeptide(L)'
;MIIDYINKTFENAEPIFLSELPCNSQESLRQEMKKLADEGKLIRVYNGVYYKPYKTIIGTEGRMSINKYIDKKYVYTNKKVSGFISGLGLYNKYGFTSQVPSVIEVTSNIATTKQRKINVDGYDIIVYKPIIEITDNNINELEFMSLMTDIDYFSEISGDELKIKLVEYINKKNIDFNIVKNYLPLFPDKIYKNLYNGGLMNELV
;
A
#
# COMPACT_ATOMS: atom_id res chain seq x y z
N MET A 1 -10.89 30.91 -2.90
CA MET A 1 -9.54 30.58 -3.44
C MET A 1 -9.26 29.11 -3.20
N ILE A 2 -8.38 28.48 -3.95
CA ILE A 2 -8.08 27.06 -3.77
C ILE A 2 -7.51 26.75 -2.38
N ILE A 3 -6.75 27.69 -1.80
CA ILE A 3 -6.17 27.51 -0.46
C ILE A 3 -7.23 27.40 0.65
N ASP A 4 -8.36 28.10 0.54
CA ASP A 4 -9.45 28.01 1.52
C ASP A 4 -10.12 26.64 1.47
N TYR A 5 -10.31 26.12 0.23
CA TYR A 5 -10.79 24.76 0.03
C TYR A 5 -9.85 23.73 0.66
N ILE A 6 -8.54 23.84 0.40
CA ILE A 6 -7.52 22.97 0.96
C ILE A 6 -7.54 23.01 2.50
N ASN A 7 -7.58 24.20 3.08
CA ASN A 7 -7.57 24.36 4.53
C ASN A 7 -8.80 23.75 5.21
N LYS A 8 -9.95 23.80 4.54
CA LYS A 8 -11.21 23.25 5.05
C LYS A 8 -11.32 21.71 4.88
N THR A 9 -10.70 21.17 3.81
CA THR A 9 -10.97 19.80 3.36
C THR A 9 -9.90 18.82 3.84
N PHE A 10 -8.64 19.24 3.90
CA PHE A 10 -7.51 18.35 4.19
C PHE A 10 -6.95 18.59 5.59
N GLU A 11 -6.54 17.53 6.25
CA GLU A 11 -5.84 17.58 7.54
C GLU A 11 -4.34 17.93 7.36
N ASN A 12 -3.66 18.22 8.47
CA ASN A 12 -2.19 18.30 8.47
C ASN A 12 -1.60 16.92 8.16
N ALA A 13 -0.42 16.89 7.55
CA ALA A 13 0.25 15.67 7.11
C ALA A 13 -0.48 14.87 6.02
N GLU A 14 -1.67 15.26 5.61
CA GLU A 14 -2.44 14.57 4.59
C GLU A 14 -1.92 14.91 3.19
N PRO A 15 -1.66 13.90 2.32
CA PRO A 15 -1.30 14.14 0.93
C PRO A 15 -2.47 14.73 0.15
N ILE A 16 -2.19 15.76 -0.63
CA ILE A 16 -3.13 16.48 -1.50
C ILE A 16 -2.72 16.22 -2.93
N PHE A 17 -3.54 15.50 -3.68
CA PHE A 17 -3.32 15.25 -5.10
C PHE A 17 -4.04 16.31 -5.94
N LEU A 18 -3.43 16.72 -7.06
CA LEU A 18 -4.08 17.65 -7.98
C LEU A 18 -5.45 17.16 -8.46
N SER A 19 -5.63 15.85 -8.60
CA SER A 19 -6.89 15.23 -9.02
C SER A 19 -8.01 15.33 -7.99
N GLU A 20 -7.72 15.66 -6.73
CA GLU A 20 -8.70 15.84 -5.66
C GLU A 20 -9.22 17.27 -5.55
N LEU A 21 -8.59 18.19 -6.29
CA LEU A 21 -8.90 19.62 -6.19
C LEU A 21 -9.88 20.08 -7.27
N PRO A 22 -10.84 20.93 -6.92
CA PRO A 22 -11.75 21.50 -7.91
C PRO A 22 -10.98 22.41 -8.85
N CYS A 23 -11.17 22.24 -10.16
CA CYS A 23 -10.55 23.12 -11.15
C CYS A 23 -11.38 23.22 -12.43
N ASN A 24 -11.33 24.39 -13.06
CA ASN A 24 -11.85 24.62 -14.42
C ASN A 24 -10.80 24.29 -15.49
N SER A 25 -9.51 24.34 -15.13
CA SER A 25 -8.38 24.04 -16.00
C SER A 25 -7.25 23.43 -15.18
N GLN A 26 -6.74 22.29 -15.64
CA GLN A 26 -5.60 21.60 -15.02
C GLN A 26 -4.32 22.45 -15.06
N GLU A 27 -4.14 23.25 -16.11
CA GLU A 27 -2.97 24.11 -16.24
C GLU A 27 -3.00 25.25 -15.23
N SER A 28 -4.13 25.94 -15.12
CA SER A 28 -4.34 27.00 -14.12
C SER A 28 -4.15 26.47 -12.69
N LEU A 29 -4.71 25.28 -12.40
CA LEU A 29 -4.53 24.66 -11.09
C LEU A 29 -3.04 24.37 -10.78
N ARG A 30 -2.28 23.84 -11.74
CA ARG A 30 -0.85 23.59 -11.56
C ARG A 30 -0.07 24.86 -11.27
N GLN A 31 -0.40 25.96 -11.95
CA GLN A 31 0.23 27.26 -11.72
C GLN A 31 -0.11 27.81 -10.34
N GLU A 32 -1.38 27.74 -9.92
CA GLU A 32 -1.82 28.17 -8.59
C GLU A 32 -1.16 27.34 -7.47
N MET A 33 -1.10 26.01 -7.62
CA MET A 33 -0.45 25.14 -6.64
C MET A 33 1.06 25.36 -6.56
N LYS A 34 1.71 25.64 -7.69
CA LYS A 34 3.12 26.03 -7.72
C LYS A 34 3.34 27.35 -6.96
N LYS A 35 2.52 28.37 -7.22
CA LYS A 35 2.57 29.65 -6.51
C LYS A 35 2.39 29.48 -5.01
N LEU A 36 1.42 28.67 -4.57
CA LEU A 36 1.21 28.39 -3.15
C LEU A 36 2.40 27.65 -2.51
N ALA A 37 3.10 26.82 -3.26
CA ALA A 37 4.32 26.16 -2.79
C ALA A 37 5.50 27.17 -2.71
N ASP A 38 5.67 28.04 -3.71
CA ASP A 38 6.70 29.09 -3.73
C ASP A 38 6.49 30.10 -2.59
N GLU A 39 5.23 30.35 -2.19
CA GLU A 39 4.85 31.18 -1.03
C GLU A 39 4.99 30.45 0.33
N GLY A 40 5.39 29.16 0.34
CA GLY A 40 5.50 28.35 1.56
C GLY A 40 4.18 27.96 2.21
N LYS A 41 3.05 28.20 1.54
CA LYS A 41 1.71 27.80 2.03
C LYS A 41 1.44 26.31 1.85
N LEU A 42 2.14 25.68 0.91
CA LEU A 42 2.14 24.23 0.67
C LEU A 42 3.56 23.72 0.51
N ILE A 43 3.78 22.45 0.78
CA ILE A 43 5.06 21.77 0.51
C ILE A 43 4.80 20.75 -0.60
N ARG A 44 5.58 20.84 -1.69
CA ARG A 44 5.55 19.87 -2.79
C ARG A 44 6.52 18.74 -2.49
N VAL A 45 6.04 17.49 -2.46
CA VAL A 45 6.86 16.29 -2.15
C VAL A 45 7.08 15.39 -3.36
N TYR A 46 6.18 15.44 -4.33
CA TYR A 46 6.29 14.68 -5.58
C TYR A 46 5.54 15.40 -6.70
N ASN A 47 5.62 14.89 -7.91
CA ASN A 47 4.92 15.47 -9.04
C ASN A 47 3.39 15.42 -8.83
N GLY A 48 2.78 16.61 -8.67
CA GLY A 48 1.35 16.74 -8.43
C GLY A 48 0.88 16.35 -7.02
N VAL A 49 1.81 16.23 -6.04
CA VAL A 49 1.49 15.89 -4.66
C VAL A 49 2.04 16.93 -3.71
N TYR A 50 1.19 17.43 -2.85
CA TYR A 50 1.46 18.50 -1.89
C TYR A 50 0.95 18.12 -0.50
N TYR A 51 1.34 18.88 0.52
CA TYR A 51 0.72 18.84 1.84
C TYR A 51 0.83 20.21 2.51
N LYS A 52 0.04 20.43 3.58
CA LYS A 52 0.11 21.68 4.35
C LYS A 52 1.29 21.65 5.30
N PRO A 53 2.15 22.69 5.34
CA PRO A 53 3.19 22.80 6.36
C PRO A 53 2.55 22.89 7.75
N TYR A 54 3.11 22.19 8.72
CA TYR A 54 2.66 22.22 10.09
C TYR A 54 3.83 21.95 11.05
N LYS A 55 3.67 22.34 12.32
CA LYS A 55 4.61 21.97 13.37
C LYS A 55 4.06 20.82 14.20
N THR A 56 4.97 19.92 14.56
CA THR A 56 4.66 18.83 15.49
C THR A 56 4.48 19.37 16.91
N ILE A 57 4.00 18.56 17.83
CA ILE A 57 3.82 18.93 19.26
C ILE A 57 5.13 19.40 19.90
N ILE A 58 6.27 18.86 19.45
CA ILE A 58 7.60 19.25 19.94
C ILE A 58 8.23 20.42 19.17
N GLY A 59 7.46 21.05 18.27
CA GLY A 59 7.86 22.26 17.54
C GLY A 59 8.72 22.02 16.29
N THR A 60 9.03 20.78 15.92
CA THR A 60 9.73 20.46 14.66
C THR A 60 8.79 20.57 13.46
N GLU A 61 9.37 20.73 12.27
CA GLU A 61 8.57 20.69 11.03
C GLU A 61 7.99 19.30 10.78
N GLY A 62 6.67 19.26 10.57
CA GLY A 62 5.98 18.01 10.29
C GLY A 62 6.14 17.57 8.84
N ARG A 63 6.11 16.27 8.60
CA ARG A 63 6.20 15.68 7.26
C ARG A 63 4.85 15.12 6.82
N MET A 64 4.70 14.90 5.52
CA MET A 64 3.56 14.20 4.95
C MET A 64 3.48 12.76 5.50
N SER A 65 2.27 12.27 5.73
CA SER A 65 2.06 10.86 6.10
C SER A 65 2.25 9.97 4.87
N ILE A 66 3.35 9.22 4.85
CA ILE A 66 3.65 8.29 3.75
C ILE A 66 2.61 7.17 3.67
N ASN A 67 2.07 6.70 4.79
CA ASN A 67 1.01 5.69 4.80
C ASN A 67 -0.27 6.22 4.14
N LYS A 68 -0.72 7.43 4.50
CA LYS A 68 -1.87 8.07 3.83
C LYS A 68 -1.61 8.27 2.32
N TYR A 69 -0.36 8.56 1.92
CA TYR A 69 0.01 8.65 0.51
C TYR A 69 -0.13 7.30 -0.20
N ILE A 70 0.41 6.23 0.39
CA ILE A 70 0.29 4.87 -0.16
C ILE A 70 -1.17 4.47 -0.29
N ASP A 71 -1.95 4.66 0.77
CA ASP A 71 -3.37 4.31 0.79
C ASP A 71 -4.14 5.04 -0.32
N LYS A 72 -4.03 6.36 -0.40
CA LYS A 72 -4.73 7.16 -1.40
C LYS A 72 -4.27 6.89 -2.83
N LYS A 73 -2.96 6.66 -3.02
CA LYS A 73 -2.39 6.51 -4.37
C LYS A 73 -2.51 5.11 -4.91
N TYR A 74 -2.28 4.09 -4.07
CA TYR A 74 -2.03 2.73 -4.53
C TYR A 74 -3.04 1.71 -4.00
N VAL A 75 -3.56 1.90 -2.78
CA VAL A 75 -4.48 0.94 -2.16
C VAL A 75 -5.93 1.25 -2.53
N TYR A 76 -6.33 2.52 -2.45
CA TYR A 76 -7.70 2.94 -2.75
C TYR A 76 -7.73 3.95 -3.90
N THR A 77 -8.18 3.53 -5.06
CA THR A 77 -8.36 4.41 -6.21
C THR A 77 -9.86 4.62 -6.46
N ASN A 78 -10.31 5.87 -6.47
CA ASN A 78 -11.74 6.22 -6.64
C ASN A 78 -12.67 5.49 -5.64
N LYS A 79 -12.25 5.37 -4.38
CA LYS A 79 -12.96 4.67 -3.29
C LYS A 79 -13.12 3.16 -3.50
N LYS A 80 -12.42 2.56 -4.46
CA LYS A 80 -12.37 1.11 -4.68
C LYS A 80 -11.01 0.59 -4.28
N VAL A 81 -10.96 -0.62 -3.74
CA VAL A 81 -9.69 -1.30 -3.50
C VAL A 81 -8.99 -1.57 -4.83
N SER A 82 -7.73 -1.21 -4.93
CA SER A 82 -6.92 -1.42 -6.12
C SER A 82 -5.48 -1.86 -5.83
N GLY A 83 -5.15 -2.09 -4.55
CA GLY A 83 -3.83 -2.52 -4.15
C GLY A 83 -3.72 -2.91 -2.69
N PHE A 84 -2.55 -3.38 -2.29
CA PHE A 84 -2.20 -3.73 -0.90
C PHE A 84 -0.69 -3.57 -0.67
N ILE A 85 -0.30 -3.40 0.60
CA ILE A 85 1.10 -3.44 1.02
C ILE A 85 1.62 -4.86 0.84
N SER A 86 2.75 -5.00 0.14
CA SER A 86 3.42 -6.28 -0.12
C SER A 86 4.83 -6.31 0.47
N GLY A 87 5.61 -7.36 0.15
CA GLY A 87 6.97 -7.53 0.64
C GLY A 87 7.05 -7.54 2.17
N LEU A 88 8.20 -7.17 2.73
CA LEU A 88 8.48 -7.21 4.18
C LEU A 88 7.42 -6.45 5.01
N GLY A 89 6.84 -5.37 4.46
CA GLY A 89 5.78 -4.60 5.12
C GLY A 89 4.52 -5.41 5.41
N LEU A 90 4.17 -6.37 4.55
CA LEU A 90 3.04 -7.27 4.74
C LEU A 90 3.28 -8.20 5.94
N TYR A 91 4.47 -8.80 6.03
CA TYR A 91 4.84 -9.70 7.14
C TYR A 91 4.91 -8.97 8.48
N ASN A 92 5.49 -7.78 8.51
CA ASN A 92 5.55 -6.94 9.71
C ASN A 92 4.15 -6.54 10.17
N LYS A 93 3.27 -6.10 9.27
CA LYS A 93 1.87 -5.70 9.55
C LYS A 93 1.08 -6.79 10.28
N TYR A 94 1.33 -8.05 9.95
CA TYR A 94 0.62 -9.20 10.53
C TYR A 94 1.43 -9.96 11.59
N GLY A 95 2.61 -9.47 11.95
CA GLY A 95 3.43 -10.02 13.04
C GLY A 95 4.10 -11.36 12.69
N PHE A 96 4.41 -11.61 11.42
CA PHE A 96 5.26 -12.72 10.98
C PHE A 96 6.74 -12.39 11.12
N THR A 97 7.08 -11.12 11.25
CA THR A 97 8.44 -10.62 11.51
C THR A 97 8.39 -9.34 12.33
N SER A 98 9.44 -9.11 13.12
CA SER A 98 9.68 -7.86 13.84
C SER A 98 10.41 -6.80 12.99
N GLN A 99 10.93 -7.19 11.84
CA GLN A 99 11.71 -6.31 10.96
C GLN A 99 10.84 -5.20 10.37
N VAL A 100 11.32 -3.97 10.47
CA VAL A 100 10.68 -2.80 9.87
C VAL A 100 11.28 -2.57 8.47
N PRO A 101 10.47 -2.54 7.41
CA PRO A 101 10.98 -2.34 6.06
C PRO A 101 11.58 -0.95 5.87
N SER A 102 12.79 -0.87 5.28
CA SER A 102 13.39 0.39 4.83
C SER A 102 12.83 0.87 3.48
N VAL A 103 12.23 -0.05 2.72
CA VAL A 103 11.58 0.21 1.44
C VAL A 103 10.12 -0.21 1.55
N ILE A 104 9.23 0.65 1.11
CA ILE A 104 7.79 0.34 1.09
C ILE A 104 7.48 -0.38 -0.23
N GLU A 105 6.96 -1.60 -0.13
CA GLU A 105 6.52 -2.36 -1.29
C GLU A 105 4.99 -2.38 -1.36
N VAL A 106 4.45 -2.15 -2.55
CA VAL A 106 3.01 -2.14 -2.79
C VAL A 106 2.68 -2.82 -4.11
N THR A 107 1.69 -3.68 -4.11
CA THR A 107 1.12 -4.29 -5.32
C THR A 107 -0.17 -3.54 -5.66
N SER A 108 -0.30 -3.03 -6.90
CA SER A 108 -1.43 -2.19 -7.25
C SER A 108 -1.79 -2.26 -8.74
N ASN A 109 -3.10 -2.22 -9.02
CA ASN A 109 -3.65 -2.17 -10.39
C ASN A 109 -3.18 -0.97 -11.20
N ILE A 110 -2.82 0.14 -10.54
CA ILE A 110 -2.33 1.34 -11.24
C ILE A 110 -0.87 1.24 -11.71
N ALA A 111 -0.18 0.14 -11.39
CA ALA A 111 1.15 -0.11 -11.89
C ALA A 111 1.12 -0.35 -13.42
N THR A 112 1.85 0.48 -14.17
CA THR A 112 1.93 0.40 -15.64
C THR A 112 3.01 -0.55 -16.11
N THR A 113 3.98 -0.88 -15.26
CA THR A 113 5.11 -1.77 -15.52
C THR A 113 5.16 -2.89 -14.48
N LYS A 114 5.84 -4.01 -14.79
CA LYS A 114 5.96 -5.14 -13.86
C LYS A 114 6.45 -4.69 -12.47
N GLN A 115 7.42 -3.75 -12.46
CA GLN A 115 7.98 -3.17 -11.25
C GLN A 115 8.45 -1.74 -11.54
N ARG A 116 8.27 -0.84 -10.58
CA ARG A 116 8.77 0.53 -10.65
C ARG A 116 9.23 1.00 -9.27
N LYS A 117 10.45 1.53 -9.18
CA LYS A 117 10.96 2.21 -7.99
C LYS A 117 10.74 3.73 -8.12
N ILE A 118 10.26 4.37 -7.04
CA ILE A 118 10.11 5.83 -6.91
C ILE A 118 10.58 6.25 -5.53
N ASN A 119 10.95 7.53 -5.39
CA ASN A 119 11.20 8.15 -4.10
C ASN A 119 10.20 9.28 -3.87
N VAL A 120 9.56 9.29 -2.72
CA VAL A 120 8.56 10.29 -2.33
C VAL A 120 8.87 10.77 -0.92
N ASP A 121 9.20 12.03 -0.76
CA ASP A 121 9.53 12.65 0.53
C ASP A 121 10.66 11.91 1.30
N GLY A 122 11.64 11.37 0.57
CA GLY A 122 12.74 10.59 1.13
C GLY A 122 12.44 9.09 1.36
N TYR A 123 11.22 8.64 1.11
CA TYR A 123 10.85 7.22 1.20
C TYR A 123 10.99 6.52 -0.15
N ASP A 124 11.74 5.43 -0.16
CA ASP A 124 11.80 4.53 -1.32
C ASP A 124 10.56 3.64 -1.36
N ILE A 125 9.87 3.64 -2.50
CA ILE A 125 8.66 2.86 -2.74
C ILE A 125 8.87 2.02 -3.99
N ILE A 126 8.56 0.72 -3.90
CA ILE A 126 8.52 -0.17 -5.06
C ILE A 126 7.06 -0.53 -5.32
N VAL A 127 6.61 -0.25 -6.53
CA VAL A 127 5.25 -0.55 -6.98
C VAL A 127 5.30 -1.73 -7.94
N TYR A 128 4.57 -2.79 -7.61
CA TYR A 128 4.43 -3.99 -8.43
C TYR A 128 3.08 -4.04 -9.12
N LYS A 129 3.09 -4.54 -10.37
CA LYS A 129 1.86 -4.88 -11.07
C LYS A 129 1.34 -6.23 -10.56
N PRO A 130 0.05 -6.35 -10.19
CA PRO A 130 -0.51 -7.61 -9.74
C PRO A 130 -0.59 -8.62 -10.91
N ILE A 131 -0.52 -9.90 -10.58
CA ILE A 131 -0.71 -11.01 -11.54
C ILE A 131 -2.18 -11.07 -11.99
N ILE A 132 -3.09 -10.81 -11.05
CA ILE A 132 -4.54 -10.79 -11.25
C ILE A 132 -5.04 -9.42 -10.82
N GLU A 133 -6.01 -8.86 -11.50
CA GLU A 133 -6.64 -7.60 -11.13
C GLU A 133 -7.20 -7.68 -9.70
N ILE A 134 -6.81 -6.72 -8.87
CA ILE A 134 -7.25 -6.60 -7.48
C ILE A 134 -8.63 -5.94 -7.46
N THR A 135 -9.56 -6.58 -6.76
CA THR A 135 -10.94 -6.11 -6.57
C THR A 135 -11.34 -6.27 -5.12
N ASP A 136 -12.46 -5.68 -4.72
CA ASP A 136 -13.01 -5.85 -3.37
C ASP A 136 -13.34 -7.32 -3.05
N ASN A 137 -13.54 -8.17 -4.08
CA ASN A 137 -13.92 -9.57 -3.92
C ASN A 137 -12.75 -10.56 -3.84
N ASN A 138 -11.50 -10.12 -4.10
CA ASN A 138 -10.34 -11.01 -4.13
C ASN A 138 -9.08 -10.47 -3.45
N ILE A 139 -9.16 -9.27 -2.88
CA ILE A 139 -8.02 -8.61 -2.25
C ILE A 139 -7.41 -9.44 -1.11
N ASN A 140 -8.24 -10.09 -0.30
CA ASN A 140 -7.79 -10.88 0.84
C ASN A 140 -7.01 -12.11 0.39
N GLU A 141 -7.50 -12.81 -0.64
CA GLU A 141 -6.86 -13.99 -1.22
C GLU A 141 -5.55 -13.62 -1.93
N LEU A 142 -5.51 -12.50 -2.66
CA LEU A 142 -4.30 -12.04 -3.32
C LEU A 142 -3.23 -11.57 -2.31
N GLU A 143 -3.63 -10.91 -1.23
CA GLU A 143 -2.73 -10.56 -0.11
C GLU A 143 -2.21 -11.84 0.57
N PHE A 144 -3.08 -12.84 0.82
CA PHE A 144 -2.70 -14.14 1.37
C PHE A 144 -1.72 -14.89 0.46
N MET A 145 -1.99 -14.93 -0.85
CA MET A 145 -1.09 -15.59 -1.80
C MET A 145 0.26 -14.89 -1.92
N SER A 146 0.28 -13.56 -1.86
CA SER A 146 1.52 -12.78 -1.77
C SER A 146 2.30 -13.14 -0.50
N LEU A 147 1.63 -13.25 0.65
CA LEU A 147 2.22 -13.69 1.91
C LEU A 147 2.78 -15.12 1.78
N MET A 148 2.00 -16.08 1.27
CA MET A 148 2.43 -17.47 1.14
C MET A 148 3.56 -17.66 0.12
N THR A 149 3.72 -16.74 -0.83
CA THR A 149 4.79 -16.82 -1.83
C THR A 149 6.19 -16.71 -1.22
N ASP A 150 6.39 -15.83 -0.25
CA ASP A 150 7.70 -15.53 0.31
C ASP A 150 7.80 -15.75 1.84
N ILE A 151 6.87 -16.51 2.43
CA ILE A 151 6.80 -16.71 3.87
C ILE A 151 8.03 -17.41 4.44
N ASP A 152 8.64 -18.30 3.69
CA ASP A 152 9.88 -19.00 4.04
C ASP A 152 11.11 -18.09 4.07
N TYR A 153 11.03 -16.93 3.44
CA TYR A 153 12.10 -15.94 3.40
C TYR A 153 11.93 -14.82 4.44
N PHE A 154 10.71 -14.31 4.63
CA PHE A 154 10.45 -13.13 5.47
C PHE A 154 9.96 -13.46 6.88
N SER A 155 9.39 -14.65 7.12
CA SER A 155 8.89 -15.02 8.44
C SER A 155 10.02 -15.36 9.39
N GLU A 156 10.01 -14.78 10.59
CA GLU A 156 10.90 -15.10 11.71
C GLU A 156 10.33 -16.23 12.59
N ILE A 157 9.04 -16.56 12.41
CA ILE A 157 8.38 -17.65 13.10
C ILE A 157 8.27 -18.89 12.22
N SER A 158 8.27 -20.09 12.81
CA SER A 158 8.27 -21.37 12.10
C SER A 158 7.51 -22.45 12.87
N GLY A 159 7.36 -23.63 12.27
CA GLY A 159 6.72 -24.78 12.92
C GLY A 159 5.27 -24.49 13.37
N ASP A 160 4.94 -24.87 14.58
CA ASP A 160 3.57 -24.74 15.10
C ASP A 160 3.17 -23.30 15.36
N GLU A 161 4.10 -22.43 15.74
CA GLU A 161 3.84 -21.01 15.89
C GLU A 161 3.40 -20.37 14.56
N LEU A 162 4.07 -20.72 13.46
CA LEU A 162 3.68 -20.27 12.13
C LEU A 162 2.28 -20.73 11.75
N LYS A 163 1.94 -22.02 12.03
CA LYS A 163 0.61 -22.57 11.74
C LYS A 163 -0.49 -21.82 12.52
N ILE A 164 -0.28 -21.58 13.81
CA ILE A 164 -1.21 -20.82 14.65
C ILE A 164 -1.44 -19.44 14.05
N LYS A 165 -0.34 -18.75 13.70
CA LYS A 165 -0.40 -17.40 13.12
C LYS A 165 -1.10 -17.35 11.76
N LEU A 166 -0.90 -18.36 10.93
CA LEU A 166 -1.61 -18.50 9.65
C LEU A 166 -3.11 -18.70 9.85
N VAL A 167 -3.51 -19.55 10.80
CA VAL A 167 -4.94 -19.75 11.14
C VAL A 167 -5.57 -18.44 11.63
N GLU A 168 -4.90 -17.68 12.50
CA GLU A 168 -5.36 -16.37 12.94
C GLU A 168 -5.55 -15.41 11.75
N TYR A 169 -4.57 -15.36 10.83
CA TYR A 169 -4.65 -14.53 9.63
C TYR A 169 -5.81 -14.92 8.73
N ILE A 170 -5.95 -16.23 8.42
CA ILE A 170 -7.01 -16.79 7.58
C ILE A 170 -8.39 -16.43 8.12
N ASN A 171 -8.61 -16.65 9.42
CA ASN A 171 -9.88 -16.34 10.08
C ASN A 171 -10.17 -14.82 10.08
N LYS A 172 -9.16 -14.00 10.40
CA LYS A 172 -9.30 -12.55 10.41
C LYS A 172 -9.66 -11.96 9.05
N LYS A 173 -9.12 -12.57 7.97
CA LYS A 173 -9.31 -12.11 6.59
C LYS A 173 -10.49 -12.80 5.89
N ASN A 174 -11.07 -13.84 6.49
CA ASN A 174 -12.10 -14.69 5.86
C ASN A 174 -11.65 -15.19 4.48
N ILE A 175 -10.48 -15.84 4.41
CA ILE A 175 -9.89 -16.32 3.17
C ILE A 175 -10.79 -17.39 2.55
N ASP A 176 -11.22 -17.20 1.30
CA ASP A 176 -11.92 -18.20 0.51
C ASP A 176 -10.92 -19.09 -0.27
N PHE A 177 -10.75 -20.32 0.19
CA PHE A 177 -9.84 -21.27 -0.44
C PHE A 177 -10.28 -21.74 -1.83
N ASN A 178 -11.54 -21.57 -2.22
CA ASN A 178 -11.97 -21.82 -3.60
C ASN A 178 -11.36 -20.76 -4.54
N ILE A 179 -11.31 -19.51 -4.12
CA ILE A 179 -10.65 -18.45 -4.88
C ILE A 179 -9.14 -18.70 -4.93
N VAL A 180 -8.51 -19.03 -3.79
CA VAL A 180 -7.08 -19.37 -3.72
C VAL A 180 -6.75 -20.52 -4.67
N LYS A 181 -7.52 -21.62 -4.65
CA LYS A 181 -7.33 -22.79 -5.52
C LYS A 181 -7.34 -22.41 -7.00
N ASN A 182 -8.28 -21.55 -7.41
CA ASN A 182 -8.40 -21.10 -8.79
C ASN A 182 -7.21 -20.24 -9.25
N TYR A 183 -6.57 -19.50 -8.33
CA TYR A 183 -5.48 -18.60 -8.63
C TYR A 183 -4.09 -19.24 -8.48
N LEU A 184 -3.96 -20.31 -7.71
CA LEU A 184 -2.69 -21.00 -7.44
C LEU A 184 -1.84 -21.27 -8.69
N PRO A 185 -2.39 -21.77 -9.82
CA PRO A 185 -1.59 -22.06 -11.01
C PRO A 185 -0.93 -20.84 -11.65
N LEU A 186 -1.33 -19.61 -11.26
CA LEU A 186 -0.78 -18.35 -11.78
C LEU A 186 0.38 -17.82 -10.93
N PHE A 187 0.59 -18.42 -9.75
CA PHE A 187 1.65 -18.01 -8.81
C PHE A 187 2.87 -18.94 -8.89
N PRO A 188 4.05 -18.50 -8.40
CA PRO A 188 5.25 -19.33 -8.41
C PRO A 188 5.07 -20.65 -7.64
N ASP A 189 5.64 -21.75 -8.14
CA ASP A 189 5.51 -23.09 -7.56
C ASP A 189 5.92 -23.19 -6.09
N LYS A 190 6.82 -22.33 -5.61
CA LYS A 190 7.23 -22.28 -4.20
C LYS A 190 6.07 -22.08 -3.23
N ILE A 191 4.94 -21.50 -3.68
CA ILE A 191 3.76 -21.32 -2.85
C ILE A 191 3.18 -22.67 -2.36
N TYR A 192 3.25 -23.73 -3.19
CA TYR A 192 2.75 -25.06 -2.82
C TYR A 192 3.56 -25.66 -1.65
N LYS A 193 4.91 -25.51 -1.69
CA LYS A 193 5.78 -25.90 -0.59
C LYS A 193 5.43 -25.13 0.70
N ASN A 194 5.18 -23.85 0.59
CA ASN A 194 4.87 -23.00 1.73
C ASN A 194 3.49 -23.32 2.31
N LEU A 195 2.49 -23.60 1.48
CA LEU A 195 1.19 -24.09 1.91
C LEU A 195 1.28 -25.43 2.62
N TYR A 196 2.11 -26.36 2.09
CA TYR A 196 2.38 -27.65 2.74
C TYR A 196 3.01 -27.47 4.12
N ASN A 197 4.07 -26.66 4.23
CA ASN A 197 4.75 -26.38 5.49
C ASN A 197 3.83 -25.65 6.50
N GLY A 198 2.94 -24.83 6.03
CA GLY A 198 1.90 -24.16 6.82
C GLY A 198 0.74 -25.06 7.27
N GLY A 199 0.69 -26.32 6.77
CA GLY A 199 -0.39 -27.27 7.09
C GLY A 199 -1.71 -26.98 6.38
N LEU A 200 -1.69 -26.22 5.28
CA LEU A 200 -2.90 -25.70 4.60
C LEU A 200 -3.31 -26.52 3.35
N MET A 201 -2.63 -27.61 3.04
CA MET A 201 -2.95 -28.40 1.84
C MET A 201 -4.36 -29.01 1.87
N ASN A 202 -4.87 -29.33 3.05
CA ASN A 202 -6.21 -29.91 3.19
C ASN A 202 -7.34 -28.90 2.88
N GLU A 203 -7.04 -27.60 2.99
CA GLU A 203 -7.99 -26.54 2.65
C GLU A 203 -8.16 -26.38 1.13
N LEU A 204 -7.29 -27.03 0.34
CA LEU A 204 -7.30 -26.98 -1.12
C LEU A 204 -7.98 -28.20 -1.78
N VAL A 205 -8.45 -29.16 -1.00
CA VAL A 205 -9.08 -30.40 -1.52
C VAL A 205 -10.55 -30.23 -1.88
#